data_a62a5016ad412369474d018869f4d5f3
#
_entry.id   a62a5016ad412369474d018869f4d5f3
#
_cell.length_a   1.000
_cell.length_b   1.000
_cell.length_c   1.000
_cell.angle_alpha   90.00
_cell.angle_beta   90.00
_cell.angle_gamma   90.00
#
_symmetry.space_group_name_H-M   'P 1'
#
loop_
_entity.id
_entity.type
_entity.pdbx_description
1 polymer ?
#
loop_
_entity_poly.entity_id
_entity_poly.type
_entity_poly.pdbx_seq_one_letter_code
_entity_poly.pdbx_strand_id
1 'polypeptide(L)'
;MAQRTVHYLLGERLIECGVKDVDRFRIGNLLPDAIESTDFRKLTHYQRELFADGEILQYSDFETFRREFAPLVERDGMYLGYYMHLVEDACCRVQWDRLGILGRIRDFEDVRRLHADYHILNGYIVRRWGIKDALVMPEGFEREEINRIYPFLLADFLAEMRRDFDDPARGETVFVTEETVDGFIEGYEGICRDALRRVLTGDEPLDPKSLCWR
;
A
#
# COMPACT_ATOMS: atom_id res chain seq x y z
N MET A 1 -6.16 4.21 3.29
CA MET A 1 -5.66 3.02 2.60
C MET A 1 -5.78 3.23 1.11
N ALA A 2 -4.71 3.06 0.39
CA ALA A 2 -4.82 2.95 -1.04
C ALA A 2 -5.49 1.62 -1.42
N GLN A 3 -6.10 1.56 -2.60
CA GLN A 3 -6.67 0.34 -3.15
C GLN A 3 -5.53 -0.56 -3.67
N ARG A 4 -5.73 -1.88 -3.63
CA ARG A 4 -4.71 -2.86 -4.08
C ARG A 4 -4.20 -2.62 -5.50
N THR A 5 -5.07 -2.18 -6.42
CA THR A 5 -4.66 -1.85 -7.80
C THR A 5 -3.88 -0.53 -7.88
N VAL A 6 -4.05 0.39 -6.94
CA VAL A 6 -3.22 1.60 -6.81
C VAL A 6 -1.81 1.22 -6.38
N HIS A 7 -1.66 0.37 -5.34
CA HIS A 7 -0.37 -0.18 -4.93
C HIS A 7 0.31 -0.90 -6.09
N TYR A 8 -0.43 -1.76 -6.78
CA TYR A 8 0.11 -2.46 -7.94
C TYR A 8 0.57 -1.50 -9.05
N LEU A 9 -0.23 -0.49 -9.40
CA LEU A 9 0.14 0.51 -10.41
C LEU A 9 1.38 1.31 -9.99
N LEU A 10 1.44 1.79 -8.74
CA LEU A 10 2.61 2.50 -8.24
C LEU A 10 3.82 1.58 -8.22
N GLY A 11 3.67 0.34 -7.79
CA GLY A 11 4.72 -0.67 -7.85
C GLY A 11 5.27 -0.86 -9.27
N GLU A 12 4.42 -0.99 -10.29
CA GLU A 12 4.85 -1.10 -11.69
C GLU A 12 5.67 0.12 -12.15
N ARG A 13 5.29 1.33 -11.73
CA ARG A 13 6.03 2.54 -12.05
C ARG A 13 7.36 2.66 -11.30
N LEU A 14 7.42 2.11 -10.08
CA LEU A 14 8.63 2.12 -9.26
C LEU A 14 9.67 1.09 -9.72
N ILE A 15 9.26 0.03 -10.41
CA ILE A 15 10.17 -0.98 -10.98
C ILE A 15 11.22 -0.33 -11.89
N GLU A 16 10.85 0.68 -12.64
CA GLU A 16 11.76 1.43 -13.54
C GLU A 16 12.90 2.13 -12.78
N CYS A 17 12.77 2.34 -11.48
CA CYS A 17 13.80 2.96 -10.64
C CYS A 17 14.97 2.02 -10.27
N GLY A 18 15.00 0.80 -10.82
CA GLY A 18 16.12 -0.12 -10.64
C GLY A 18 15.85 -1.29 -9.69
N VAL A 19 14.58 -1.63 -9.47
CA VAL A 19 14.20 -2.84 -8.73
C VAL A 19 14.71 -4.08 -9.48
N LYS A 20 15.46 -4.96 -8.79
CA LYS A 20 16.12 -6.12 -9.41
C LYS A 20 15.22 -7.36 -9.45
N ASP A 21 14.49 -7.61 -8.37
CA ASP A 21 13.62 -8.78 -8.23
C ASP A 21 12.16 -8.33 -8.34
N VAL A 22 11.73 -8.16 -9.58
CA VAL A 22 10.47 -7.50 -9.93
C VAL A 22 9.26 -8.30 -9.46
N ASP A 23 9.27 -9.63 -9.62
CA ASP A 23 8.10 -10.45 -9.28
C ASP A 23 7.89 -10.49 -7.76
N ARG A 24 8.98 -10.62 -7.00
CA ARG A 24 8.90 -10.55 -5.54
C ARG A 24 8.53 -9.14 -5.05
N PHE A 25 8.99 -8.09 -5.73
CA PHE A 25 8.62 -6.72 -5.40
C PHE A 25 7.12 -6.46 -5.54
N ARG A 26 6.51 -6.94 -6.63
CA ARG A 26 5.05 -6.87 -6.84
C ARG A 26 4.29 -7.51 -5.69
N ILE A 27 4.72 -8.71 -5.28
CA ILE A 27 4.11 -9.42 -4.16
C ILE A 27 4.28 -8.64 -2.85
N GLY A 28 5.48 -8.19 -2.55
CA GLY A 28 5.75 -7.40 -1.34
C GLY A 28 4.90 -6.14 -1.27
N ASN A 29 4.76 -5.43 -2.39
CA ASN A 29 3.96 -4.20 -2.49
C ASN A 29 2.45 -4.43 -2.27
N LEU A 30 1.98 -5.66 -2.25
CA LEU A 30 0.59 -6.04 -1.98
C LEU A 30 0.39 -6.75 -0.64
N LEU A 31 1.47 -7.34 -0.10
CA LEU A 31 1.41 -8.27 1.01
C LEU A 31 0.81 -7.73 2.31
N PRO A 32 1.04 -6.46 2.73
CA PRO A 32 0.44 -5.93 3.95
C PRO A 32 -1.09 -5.99 4.01
N ASP A 33 -1.74 -6.01 2.85
CA ASP A 33 -3.20 -6.11 2.71
C ASP A 33 -3.73 -7.55 2.63
N ALA A 34 -2.86 -8.55 2.51
CA ALA A 34 -3.23 -9.98 2.43
C ALA A 34 -3.56 -10.56 3.82
N ILE A 35 -4.52 -9.95 4.52
CA ILE A 35 -4.91 -10.27 5.90
C ILE A 35 -6.38 -10.70 5.98
N GLU A 36 -6.71 -11.54 6.97
CA GLU A 36 -8.07 -12.03 7.18
C GLU A 36 -9.05 -10.94 7.64
N SER A 37 -8.58 -10.02 8.48
CA SER A 37 -9.40 -8.97 9.07
C SER A 37 -8.62 -7.65 9.17
N THR A 38 -9.34 -6.54 9.00
CA THR A 38 -8.81 -5.19 9.23
C THR A 38 -8.32 -4.93 10.66
N ASP A 39 -8.68 -5.80 11.62
CA ASP A 39 -8.19 -5.74 13.00
C ASP A 39 -6.67 -5.89 13.10
N PHE A 40 -6.07 -6.64 12.16
CA PHE A 40 -4.62 -6.87 12.11
C PHE A 40 -3.86 -5.76 11.37
N ARG A 41 -4.57 -4.81 10.82
CA ARG A 41 -3.98 -3.76 9.99
C ARG A 41 -2.93 -2.91 10.72
N LYS A 42 -3.20 -2.54 11.98
CA LYS A 42 -2.21 -1.77 12.76
C LYS A 42 -0.87 -2.49 12.85
N LEU A 43 -0.92 -3.83 12.94
CA LEU A 43 0.27 -4.68 12.99
C LEU A 43 0.98 -4.72 11.64
N THR A 44 0.28 -5.13 10.56
CA THR A 44 0.88 -5.32 9.24
C THR A 44 1.30 -4.01 8.56
N HIS A 45 0.68 -2.88 8.93
CA HIS A 45 1.02 -1.57 8.40
C HIS A 45 1.91 -0.74 9.34
N TYR A 46 2.43 -1.35 10.42
CA TYR A 46 3.31 -0.67 11.40
C TYR A 46 2.73 0.67 11.89
N GLN A 47 1.41 0.75 12.06
CA GLN A 47 0.75 1.99 12.48
C GLN A 47 1.09 2.33 13.93
N ARG A 48 1.45 3.57 14.16
CA ARG A 48 1.82 4.14 15.47
C ARG A 48 1.09 5.45 15.70
N GLU A 49 1.08 5.86 16.95
CA GLU A 49 0.53 7.14 17.39
C GLU A 49 1.65 8.07 17.83
N LEU A 50 1.51 9.35 17.52
CA LEU A 50 2.39 10.43 17.93
C LEU A 50 1.55 11.54 18.56
N PHE A 51 1.91 11.96 19.79
CA PHE A 51 1.31 13.13 20.39
C PHE A 51 2.14 14.37 20.00
N ALA A 52 1.54 15.30 19.27
CA ALA A 52 2.17 16.53 18.84
C ALA A 52 1.15 17.69 18.86
N ASP A 53 1.56 18.84 19.33
CA ASP A 53 0.75 20.08 19.36
C ASP A 53 -0.64 19.93 20.02
N GLY A 54 -0.74 19.04 21.01
CA GLY A 54 -2.00 18.79 21.73
C GLY A 54 -2.95 17.81 21.03
N GLU A 55 -2.56 17.22 19.91
CA GLU A 55 -3.34 16.28 19.13
C GLU A 55 -2.64 14.91 19.05
N ILE A 56 -3.43 13.85 18.85
CA ILE A 56 -2.92 12.52 18.52
C ILE A 56 -2.91 12.39 17.01
N LEU A 57 -1.72 12.24 16.45
CA LEU A 57 -1.50 11.93 15.05
C LEU A 57 -1.17 10.45 14.89
N GLN A 58 -1.40 9.91 13.70
CA GLN A 58 -1.00 8.55 13.32
C GLN A 58 0.06 8.61 12.22
N TYR A 59 0.89 7.57 12.15
CA TYR A 59 1.87 7.38 11.07
C TYR A 59 2.16 5.90 10.85
N SER A 60 2.67 5.53 9.67
CA SER A 60 3.23 4.20 9.40
C SER A 60 4.71 4.20 9.69
N ASP A 61 5.18 3.38 10.63
CA ASP A 61 6.59 3.30 11.04
C ASP A 61 7.38 2.36 10.11
N PHE A 62 7.46 2.73 8.84
CA PHE A 62 8.18 1.96 7.82
C PHE A 62 9.69 1.87 8.08
N GLU A 63 10.27 2.78 8.87
CA GLU A 63 11.67 2.69 9.27
C GLU A 63 11.91 1.58 10.30
N THR A 64 10.96 1.33 11.21
CA THR A 64 11.02 0.16 12.09
C THR A 64 10.96 -1.13 11.27
N PHE A 65 10.07 -1.23 10.27
CA PHE A 65 10.06 -2.37 9.34
C PHE A 65 11.42 -2.55 8.66
N ARG A 66 11.99 -1.47 8.09
CA ARG A 66 13.29 -1.51 7.41
C ARG A 66 14.40 -2.03 8.31
N ARG A 67 14.43 -1.61 9.58
CA ARG A 67 15.44 -2.06 10.57
C ARG A 67 15.22 -3.52 10.99
N GLU A 68 13.99 -3.94 11.18
CA GLU A 68 13.66 -5.32 11.56
C GLU A 68 14.01 -6.34 10.49
N PHE A 69 13.93 -5.94 9.23
CA PHE A 69 14.22 -6.80 8.08
C PHE A 69 15.46 -6.38 7.30
N ALA A 70 16.35 -5.60 7.89
CA ALA A 70 17.68 -5.39 7.32
C ALA A 70 18.52 -6.68 7.42
N PRO A 71 19.23 -7.12 6.40
CA PRO A 71 19.47 -6.49 5.09
C PRO A 71 18.48 -6.95 3.98
N LEU A 72 17.38 -7.63 4.32
CA LEU A 72 16.45 -8.18 3.33
C LEU A 72 15.79 -7.08 2.49
N VAL A 73 15.43 -5.93 3.10
CA VAL A 73 14.86 -4.78 2.35
C VAL A 73 15.79 -4.30 1.23
N GLU A 74 17.11 -4.45 1.39
CA GLU A 74 18.09 -4.02 0.40
C GLU A 74 18.38 -5.07 -0.69
N ARG A 75 18.06 -6.35 -0.44
CA ARG A 75 18.48 -7.48 -1.26
C ARG A 75 17.36 -8.26 -1.91
N ASP A 76 16.16 -8.18 -1.37
CA ASP A 76 15.02 -8.99 -1.75
C ASP A 76 13.82 -8.10 -2.12
N GLY A 77 13.30 -8.28 -3.32
CA GLY A 77 12.18 -7.51 -3.84
C GLY A 77 10.94 -7.56 -2.96
N MET A 78 10.63 -8.68 -2.31
CA MET A 78 9.44 -8.79 -1.46
C MET A 78 9.50 -7.84 -0.25
N TYR A 79 10.63 -7.77 0.42
CA TYR A 79 10.78 -6.89 1.58
C TYR A 79 10.87 -5.42 1.16
N LEU A 80 11.50 -5.14 0.02
CA LEU A 80 11.51 -3.80 -0.57
C LEU A 80 10.10 -3.36 -0.98
N GLY A 81 9.33 -4.24 -1.61
CA GLY A 81 7.94 -3.98 -1.97
C GLY A 81 7.07 -3.72 -0.75
N TYR A 82 7.22 -4.51 0.31
CA TYR A 82 6.51 -4.29 1.57
C TYR A 82 6.81 -2.91 2.17
N TYR A 83 8.09 -2.54 2.23
CA TYR A 83 8.50 -1.21 2.66
C TYR A 83 7.81 -0.11 1.82
N MET A 84 7.79 -0.27 0.49
CA MET A 84 7.15 0.70 -0.39
C MET A 84 5.64 0.79 -0.19
N HIS A 85 4.94 -0.33 0.04
CA HIS A 85 3.53 -0.31 0.41
C HIS A 85 3.27 0.57 1.65
N LEU A 86 4.10 0.46 2.69
CA LEU A 86 3.94 1.26 3.90
C LEU A 86 4.10 2.77 3.63
N VAL A 87 5.03 3.13 2.75
CA VAL A 87 5.22 4.52 2.31
C VAL A 87 4.02 5.01 1.52
N GLU A 88 3.53 4.23 0.56
CA GLU A 88 2.38 4.54 -0.28
C GLU A 88 1.10 4.72 0.55
N ASP A 89 0.87 3.84 1.53
CA ASP A 89 -0.27 3.96 2.43
C ASP A 89 -0.18 5.19 3.33
N ALA A 90 1.01 5.55 3.82
CA ALA A 90 1.22 6.79 4.57
C ALA A 90 0.88 8.02 3.71
N CYS A 91 1.36 8.06 2.46
CA CYS A 91 1.03 9.13 1.50
C CYS A 91 -0.48 9.22 1.26
N CYS A 92 -1.14 8.07 1.04
CA CYS A 92 -2.58 8.01 0.83
C CYS A 92 -3.37 8.55 2.04
N ARG A 93 -2.97 8.18 3.26
CA ARG A 93 -3.59 8.67 4.49
C ARG A 93 -3.44 10.18 4.66
N VAL A 94 -2.26 10.72 4.39
CA VAL A 94 -2.01 12.18 4.41
C VAL A 94 -2.93 12.90 3.42
N GLN A 95 -3.09 12.38 2.20
CA GLN A 95 -4.00 12.97 1.23
C GLN A 95 -5.45 12.92 1.72
N TRP A 96 -5.90 11.79 2.24
CA TRP A 96 -7.28 11.62 2.70
C TRP A 96 -7.60 12.49 3.91
N ASP A 97 -6.65 12.68 4.81
CA ASP A 97 -6.79 13.62 5.92
C ASP A 97 -6.96 15.06 5.38
N ARG A 98 -6.09 15.47 4.46
CA ARG A 98 -6.17 16.79 3.80
C ARG A 98 -7.49 17.04 3.07
N LEU A 99 -8.05 16.02 2.46
CA LEU A 99 -9.33 16.07 1.74
C LEU A 99 -10.54 15.88 2.67
N GLY A 100 -10.32 15.67 3.97
CA GLY A 100 -11.37 15.45 4.96
C GLY A 100 -12.15 14.13 4.75
N ILE A 101 -11.61 13.17 3.98
CA ILE A 101 -12.28 11.89 3.71
C ILE A 101 -12.39 11.08 4.99
N LEU A 102 -11.32 11.02 5.79
CA LEU A 102 -11.31 10.25 7.05
C LEU A 102 -12.39 10.73 8.03
N GLY A 103 -12.61 12.04 8.13
CA GLY A 103 -13.64 12.62 8.99
C GLY A 103 -15.09 12.38 8.54
N ARG A 104 -15.30 11.88 7.31
CA ARG A 104 -16.62 11.52 6.78
C ARG A 104 -17.03 10.09 7.09
N ILE A 105 -16.09 9.24 7.48
CA ILE A 105 -16.32 7.82 7.83
C ILE A 105 -16.68 7.76 9.32
N ARG A 106 -17.94 7.55 9.66
CA ARG A 106 -18.49 7.70 11.03
C ARG A 106 -18.86 6.39 11.69
N ASP A 107 -19.23 5.40 10.88
CA ASP A 107 -19.77 4.14 11.37
C ASP A 107 -19.41 2.96 10.45
N PHE A 108 -19.88 1.78 10.82
CA PHE A 108 -19.63 0.55 10.07
C PHE A 108 -20.25 0.55 8.67
N GLU A 109 -21.38 1.24 8.48
CA GLU A 109 -22.00 1.34 7.16
C GLU A 109 -21.16 2.22 6.22
N ASP A 110 -20.58 3.30 6.72
CA ASP A 110 -19.65 4.13 5.97
C ASP A 110 -18.38 3.35 5.59
N VAL A 111 -17.87 2.50 6.48
CA VAL A 111 -16.74 1.60 6.17
C VAL A 111 -17.10 0.63 5.05
N ARG A 112 -18.32 0.05 5.07
CA ARG A 112 -18.80 -0.83 3.99
C ARG A 112 -18.88 -0.11 2.64
N ARG A 113 -19.40 1.12 2.64
CA ARG A 113 -19.46 1.96 1.43
C ARG A 113 -18.07 2.31 0.90
N LEU A 114 -17.14 2.62 1.79
CA LEU A 114 -15.75 2.85 1.42
C LEU A 114 -15.12 1.61 0.76
N HIS A 115 -15.41 0.41 1.27
CA HIS A 115 -14.93 -0.82 0.65
C HIS A 115 -15.59 -1.07 -0.72
N ALA A 116 -16.86 -0.68 -0.88
CA ALA A 116 -17.50 -0.71 -2.21
C ALA A 116 -16.85 0.26 -3.20
N ASP A 117 -16.50 1.48 -2.74
CA ASP A 117 -15.72 2.43 -3.54
C ASP A 117 -14.39 1.81 -3.99
N TYR A 118 -13.67 1.12 -3.08
CA TYR A 118 -12.40 0.48 -3.43
C TYR A 118 -12.56 -0.57 -4.53
N HIS A 119 -13.61 -1.37 -4.46
CA HIS A 119 -13.87 -2.39 -5.47
C HIS A 119 -14.14 -1.75 -6.85
N ILE A 120 -14.92 -0.67 -6.90
CA ILE A 120 -15.18 0.10 -8.12
C ILE A 120 -13.89 0.73 -8.65
N LEU A 121 -13.11 1.34 -7.76
CA LEU A 121 -11.87 2.03 -8.11
C LEU A 121 -10.74 1.08 -8.52
N ASN A 122 -10.70 -0.15 -7.99
CA ASN A 122 -9.83 -1.19 -8.53
C ASN A 122 -10.09 -1.39 -10.03
N GLY A 123 -11.36 -1.57 -10.40
CA GLY A 123 -11.74 -1.70 -11.80
C GLY A 123 -11.46 -0.44 -12.64
N TYR A 124 -11.61 0.75 -12.05
CA TYR A 124 -11.24 2.00 -12.71
C TYR A 124 -9.75 2.03 -13.06
N ILE A 125 -8.88 1.75 -12.09
CA ILE A 125 -7.42 1.77 -12.28
C ILE A 125 -6.99 0.78 -13.38
N VAL A 126 -7.54 -0.44 -13.37
CA VAL A 126 -7.25 -1.43 -14.42
C VAL A 126 -7.58 -0.88 -15.81
N ARG A 127 -8.75 -0.29 -15.98
CA ARG A 127 -9.18 0.25 -17.28
C ARG A 127 -8.42 1.52 -17.67
N ARG A 128 -8.26 2.44 -16.71
CA ARG A 128 -7.67 3.77 -16.95
C ARG A 128 -6.20 3.70 -17.35
N TRP A 129 -5.45 2.83 -16.67
CA TRP A 129 -4.00 2.71 -16.83
C TRP A 129 -3.55 1.48 -17.62
N GLY A 130 -4.50 0.62 -18.01
CA GLY A 130 -4.22 -0.57 -18.83
C GLY A 130 -3.29 -1.56 -18.17
N ILE A 131 -3.25 -1.59 -16.83
CA ILE A 131 -2.42 -2.54 -16.06
C ILE A 131 -2.91 -3.97 -16.29
N LYS A 132 -1.96 -4.91 -16.30
CA LYS A 132 -2.22 -6.33 -16.56
C LYS A 132 -1.72 -7.17 -15.40
N ASP A 133 -2.37 -8.31 -15.17
CA ASP A 133 -1.88 -9.28 -14.19
C ASP A 133 -0.50 -9.82 -14.62
N ALA A 134 0.49 -9.55 -13.78
CA ALA A 134 1.84 -10.13 -13.85
C ALA A 134 2.25 -10.72 -12.48
N LEU A 135 1.25 -11.10 -11.66
CA LEU A 135 1.48 -11.60 -10.32
C LEU A 135 1.85 -13.08 -10.33
N VAL A 136 3.00 -13.39 -9.75
CA VAL A 136 3.51 -14.74 -9.61
C VAL A 136 3.60 -15.11 -8.14
N MET A 137 2.96 -16.21 -7.73
CA MET A 137 3.06 -16.73 -6.37
C MET A 137 4.50 -17.16 -6.09
N PRO A 138 5.18 -16.62 -5.06
CA PRO A 138 6.54 -17.01 -4.72
C PRO A 138 6.60 -18.47 -4.23
N GLU A 139 7.57 -19.23 -4.71
CA GLU A 139 7.82 -20.58 -4.20
C GLU A 139 8.26 -20.51 -2.72
N GLY A 140 7.66 -21.37 -1.89
CA GLY A 140 8.03 -21.48 -0.47
C GLY A 140 7.66 -20.28 0.37
N PHE A 141 6.66 -19.48 -0.04
CA PHE A 141 6.20 -18.30 0.67
C PHE A 141 5.92 -18.54 2.16
N GLU A 142 5.43 -19.73 2.52
CA GLU A 142 5.10 -20.09 3.91
C GLU A 142 6.33 -20.08 4.84
N ARG A 143 7.53 -20.16 4.27
CA ARG A 143 8.81 -20.20 4.99
C ARG A 143 9.50 -18.83 5.03
N GLU A 144 8.93 -17.83 4.36
CA GLU A 144 9.48 -16.49 4.35
C GLU A 144 9.46 -15.85 5.74
N GLU A 145 10.53 -15.17 6.09
CA GLU A 145 10.69 -14.55 7.40
C GLU A 145 9.62 -13.47 7.67
N ILE A 146 9.06 -12.88 6.63
CA ILE A 146 7.99 -11.89 6.71
C ILE A 146 6.73 -12.44 7.39
N ASN A 147 6.49 -13.75 7.33
CA ASN A 147 5.35 -14.42 7.97
C ASN A 147 5.42 -14.40 9.51
N ARG A 148 6.52 -13.94 10.11
CA ARG A 148 6.57 -13.67 11.54
C ARG A 148 5.74 -12.44 11.97
N ILE A 149 5.46 -11.52 11.04
CA ILE A 149 4.57 -10.37 11.30
C ILE A 149 3.14 -10.87 11.43
N TYR A 150 2.69 -11.66 10.43
CA TYR A 150 1.35 -12.20 10.33
C TYR A 150 1.35 -13.38 9.35
N PRO A 151 0.54 -14.43 9.55
CA PRO A 151 0.40 -15.51 8.57
C PRO A 151 -0.47 -15.02 7.38
N PHE A 152 0.16 -14.33 6.45
CA PHE A 152 -0.53 -13.68 5.33
C PHE A 152 -1.29 -14.67 4.44
N LEU A 153 -2.52 -14.30 4.06
CA LEU A 153 -3.40 -15.07 3.18
C LEU A 153 -3.14 -14.73 1.70
N LEU A 154 -1.87 -14.82 1.29
CA LEU A 154 -1.44 -14.35 -0.02
C LEU A 154 -2.18 -15.02 -1.19
N ALA A 155 -2.39 -16.33 -1.14
CA ALA A 155 -3.06 -17.07 -2.22
C ALA A 155 -4.49 -16.57 -2.46
N ASP A 156 -5.26 -16.39 -1.39
CA ASP A 156 -6.65 -15.92 -1.45
C ASP A 156 -6.69 -14.45 -1.93
N PHE A 157 -5.78 -13.62 -1.42
CA PHE A 157 -5.66 -12.23 -1.82
C PHE A 157 -5.35 -12.08 -3.32
N LEU A 158 -4.40 -12.86 -3.84
CA LEU A 158 -4.05 -12.85 -5.27
C LEU A 158 -5.22 -13.37 -6.13
N ALA A 159 -5.95 -14.38 -5.67
CA ALA A 159 -7.13 -14.87 -6.37
C ALA A 159 -8.23 -13.79 -6.47
N GLU A 160 -8.44 -13.01 -5.40
CA GLU A 160 -9.36 -11.87 -5.43
C GLU A 160 -8.87 -10.75 -6.34
N MET A 161 -7.59 -10.42 -6.29
CA MET A 161 -7.02 -9.37 -7.13
C MET A 161 -7.12 -9.70 -8.63
N ARG A 162 -6.95 -10.97 -9.02
CA ARG A 162 -7.15 -11.40 -10.41
C ARG A 162 -8.55 -11.13 -10.94
N ARG A 163 -9.58 -11.17 -10.09
CA ARG A 163 -10.94 -10.78 -10.49
C ARG A 163 -11.05 -9.33 -10.90
N ASP A 164 -10.25 -8.42 -10.31
CA ASP A 164 -10.25 -7.02 -10.72
C ASP A 164 -9.69 -6.83 -12.13
N PHE A 165 -8.78 -7.72 -12.59
CA PHE A 165 -8.28 -7.71 -13.97
C PHE A 165 -9.25 -8.37 -14.94
N ASP A 166 -9.85 -9.50 -14.56
CA ASP A 166 -10.73 -10.31 -15.41
C ASP A 166 -12.09 -9.65 -15.62
N ASP A 167 -12.67 -9.08 -14.55
CA ASP A 167 -13.99 -8.45 -14.55
C ASP A 167 -13.95 -7.12 -13.76
N PRO A 168 -13.34 -6.06 -14.32
CA PRO A 168 -13.14 -4.79 -13.64
C PRO A 168 -14.47 -4.11 -13.31
N ALA A 169 -14.79 -4.01 -12.01
CA ALA A 169 -16.03 -3.44 -11.50
C ALA A 169 -16.30 -2.02 -12.00
N ARG A 170 -17.58 -1.66 -12.07
CA ARG A 170 -18.07 -0.33 -12.45
C ARG A 170 -19.15 0.12 -11.46
N GLY A 171 -19.30 1.42 -11.29
CA GLY A 171 -20.33 1.99 -10.42
C GLY A 171 -20.02 3.43 -10.05
N GLU A 172 -20.86 3.99 -9.17
CA GLU A 172 -20.66 5.30 -8.57
C GLU A 172 -20.03 5.13 -7.19
N THR A 173 -19.10 6.01 -6.86
CA THR A 173 -18.39 6.05 -5.56
C THR A 173 -18.98 7.11 -4.64
N VAL A 174 -18.81 6.96 -3.32
CA VAL A 174 -19.40 7.82 -2.29
C VAL A 174 -18.34 8.68 -1.58
N PHE A 175 -17.24 8.07 -1.17
CA PHE A 175 -16.20 8.72 -0.37
C PHE A 175 -14.97 9.09 -1.19
N VAL A 176 -14.53 8.16 -2.03
CA VAL A 176 -13.31 8.28 -2.84
C VAL A 176 -13.70 8.23 -4.30
N THR A 177 -13.30 9.25 -5.07
CA THR A 177 -13.62 9.36 -6.49
C THR A 177 -12.45 8.98 -7.37
N GLU A 178 -12.69 8.76 -8.67
CA GLU A 178 -11.65 8.56 -9.67
C GLU A 178 -10.64 9.72 -9.67
N GLU A 179 -11.13 10.98 -9.60
CA GLU A 179 -10.28 12.17 -9.51
C GLU A 179 -9.40 12.17 -8.24
N THR A 180 -9.94 11.71 -7.11
CA THR A 180 -9.16 11.57 -5.86
C THR A 180 -8.00 10.59 -6.04
N VAL A 181 -8.24 9.47 -6.72
CA VAL A 181 -7.23 8.44 -6.96
C VAL A 181 -6.18 8.92 -7.97
N ASP A 182 -6.60 9.53 -9.07
CA ASP A 182 -5.68 10.11 -10.07
C ASP A 182 -4.79 11.19 -9.41
N GLY A 183 -5.39 12.10 -8.63
CA GLY A 183 -4.65 13.11 -7.88
C GLY A 183 -3.69 12.54 -6.83
N PHE A 184 -4.01 11.37 -6.24
CA PHE A 184 -3.08 10.66 -5.38
C PHE A 184 -1.87 10.14 -6.17
N ILE A 185 -2.11 9.43 -7.25
CA ILE A 185 -1.06 8.86 -8.08
C ILE A 185 -0.12 9.96 -8.59
N GLU A 186 -0.66 11.04 -9.16
CA GLU A 186 0.11 12.16 -9.71
C GLU A 186 0.87 12.94 -8.61
N GLY A 187 0.23 13.16 -7.46
CA GLY A 187 0.79 13.98 -6.39
C GLY A 187 1.84 13.29 -5.52
N TYR A 188 1.79 11.98 -5.40
CA TYR A 188 2.64 11.25 -4.44
C TYR A 188 3.63 10.27 -5.07
N GLU A 189 3.54 9.97 -6.36
CA GLU A 189 4.52 9.13 -7.05
C GLU A 189 5.96 9.64 -6.85
N GLY A 190 6.17 10.95 -6.88
CA GLY A 190 7.48 11.55 -6.67
C GLY A 190 8.08 11.26 -5.29
N ILE A 191 7.26 11.26 -4.24
CA ILE A 191 7.68 10.91 -2.86
C ILE A 191 8.04 9.42 -2.80
N CYS A 192 7.22 8.55 -3.41
CA CYS A 192 7.48 7.11 -3.46
C CYS A 192 8.78 6.81 -4.22
N ARG A 193 9.04 7.47 -5.35
CA ARG A 193 10.30 7.34 -6.10
C ARG A 193 11.51 7.79 -5.29
N ASP A 194 11.41 8.90 -4.55
CA ASP A 194 12.50 9.37 -3.68
C ASP A 194 12.76 8.40 -2.53
N ALA A 195 11.70 7.90 -1.86
CA ALA A 195 11.84 6.91 -0.80
C ALA A 195 12.53 5.63 -1.28
N LEU A 196 12.10 5.10 -2.45
CA LEU A 196 12.72 3.92 -3.05
C LEU A 196 14.20 4.19 -3.40
N ARG A 197 14.50 5.32 -4.06
CA ARG A 197 15.86 5.70 -4.43
C ARG A 197 16.77 5.73 -3.20
N ARG A 198 16.32 6.34 -2.10
CA ARG A 198 17.10 6.42 -0.84
C ARG A 198 17.49 5.04 -0.32
N VAL A 199 16.57 4.09 -0.32
CA VAL A 199 16.87 2.70 0.08
C VAL A 199 17.88 2.06 -0.87
N LEU A 200 17.70 2.21 -2.19
CA LEU A 200 18.57 1.59 -3.20
C LEU A 200 19.98 2.17 -3.22
N THR A 201 20.15 3.44 -2.85
CA THR A 201 21.46 4.12 -2.80
C THR A 201 22.13 4.08 -1.43
N GLY A 202 21.42 3.64 -0.38
CA GLY A 202 21.88 3.68 1.00
C GLY A 202 21.90 5.10 1.60
N ASP A 203 21.13 6.02 1.01
CA ASP A 203 20.94 7.37 1.56
C ASP A 203 20.09 7.31 2.84
N GLU A 204 20.07 8.41 3.60
CA GLU A 204 19.19 8.54 4.76
C GLU A 204 17.72 8.33 4.36
N PRO A 205 17.00 7.38 5.00
CA PRO A 205 15.61 7.07 4.64
C PRO A 205 14.69 8.26 4.90
N LEU A 206 13.51 8.19 4.29
CA LEU A 206 12.44 9.14 4.57
C LEU A 206 12.01 9.01 6.03
N ASP A 207 11.83 10.13 6.74
CA ASP A 207 11.30 10.12 8.11
C ASP A 207 9.79 9.77 8.08
N PRO A 208 9.36 8.64 8.70
CA PRO A 208 7.95 8.28 8.78
C PRO A 208 7.05 9.38 9.36
N LYS A 209 7.57 10.16 10.30
CA LYS A 209 6.82 11.24 10.96
C LYS A 209 6.57 12.44 10.07
N SER A 210 7.24 12.55 8.93
CA SER A 210 6.93 13.55 7.91
C SER A 210 5.62 13.28 7.18
N LEU A 211 5.06 12.07 7.32
CA LEU A 211 3.82 11.59 6.71
C LEU A 211 2.77 11.22 7.78
N CYS A 212 2.55 12.11 8.75
CA CYS A 212 1.50 11.95 9.76
C CYS A 212 0.12 12.39 9.25
N TRP A 213 -0.94 11.75 9.80
CA TRP A 213 -2.34 12.08 9.55
C TRP A 213 -3.16 12.04 10.86
N ARG A 214 -4.39 12.59 10.86
CA ARG A 214 -5.36 12.56 11.98
C ARG A 214 -6.32 11.40 11.92
#